data_16e81281422cdb3539e341e5e0fe6a31
#
_entry.id   16e81281422cdb3539e341e5e0fe6a31
#
_cell.length_a   1.000
_cell.length_b   1.000
_cell.length_c   1.000
_cell.angle_alpha   90.00
_cell.angle_beta   90.00
_cell.angle_gamma   90.00
#
_symmetry.space_group_name_H-M   'P 1'
#
loop_
_entity.id
_entity.type
_entity.pdbx_description
1 polymer ?
#
loop_
_entity_poly.entity_id
_entity_poly.type
_entity_poly.pdbx_seq_one_letter_code
_entity_poly.pdbx_strand_id
1 'polypeptide(L)' 'MIVNYKIKELREKQKISQEELAIKSGVSRALISGLETGTIQETSTATLKKLATFFNVKVSELFF' A
#
# COMPACT_ATOMS: atom_id res chain seq x y z
N MET A 1 12.29 -11.60 9.83
CA MET A 1 12.26 -10.13 9.80
C MET A 1 10.89 -9.66 9.31
N ILE A 2 10.30 -8.70 10.02
CA ILE A 2 9.00 -8.15 9.61
C ILE A 2 9.23 -7.02 8.61
N VAL A 3 8.53 -7.09 7.47
CA VAL A 3 8.57 -6.03 6.48
C VAL A 3 7.49 -5.01 6.82
N ASN A 4 7.89 -3.76 7.01
CA ASN A 4 6.96 -2.67 7.28
C ASN A 4 6.80 -1.82 6.03
N TYR A 5 5.54 -1.56 5.66
CA TYR A 5 5.22 -0.72 4.52
C TYR A 5 4.73 0.64 4.99
N LYS A 6 5.02 1.67 4.20
CA LYS A 6 4.55 3.03 4.47
C LYS A 6 3.16 3.31 3.88
N ILE A 7 2.44 2.28 3.50
CA ILE A 7 1.15 2.45 2.81
C ILE A 7 0.16 3.24 3.66
N LYS A 8 0.02 2.88 4.93
CA LYS A 8 -0.89 3.59 5.83
C LYS A 8 -0.49 5.06 5.98
N GLU A 9 0.81 5.32 6.17
CA GLU A 9 1.32 6.67 6.31
C GLU A 9 1.05 7.50 5.06
N LEU A 10 1.33 6.96 3.89
CA LEU A 10 1.08 7.65 2.62
C LEU A 10 -0.40 7.90 2.40
N ARG A 11 -1.23 6.91 2.74
CA ARG A 11 -2.68 7.02 2.61
C ARG A 11 -3.23 8.12 3.53
N GLU A 12 -2.78 8.13 4.78
CA GLU A 12 -3.25 9.11 5.76
C GLU A 12 -2.83 10.53 5.39
N LYS A 13 -1.67 10.68 4.77
CA LYS A 13 -1.24 11.99 4.27
C LYS A 13 -2.20 12.54 3.21
N GLN A 14 -2.81 11.66 2.43
CA GLN A 14 -3.79 12.05 1.42
C GLN A 14 -5.21 12.08 1.97
N LYS A 15 -5.39 11.73 3.24
CA LYS A 15 -6.69 11.75 3.93
C LYS A 15 -7.74 10.89 3.22
N ILE A 16 -7.32 9.71 2.74
CA ILE A 16 -8.21 8.76 2.09
C ILE A 16 -8.34 7.49 2.91
N SER A 17 -9.49 6.80 2.74
CA SER A 17 -9.76 5.53 3.40
C SER A 17 -9.07 4.37 2.67
N GLN A 18 -9.02 3.20 3.33
CA GLN A 18 -8.55 1.98 2.67
C GLN A 18 -9.41 1.64 1.47
N GLU A 19 -10.72 1.82 1.59
CA GLU A 19 -11.65 1.54 0.50
C GLU A 19 -11.39 2.45 -0.69
N GLU A 20 -11.18 3.72 -0.45
CA GLU A 20 -10.89 4.68 -1.51
C GLU A 20 -9.57 4.35 -2.19
N LEU A 21 -8.55 4.00 -1.41
CA LEU A 21 -7.27 3.58 -1.98
C LEU A 21 -7.44 2.33 -2.84
N ALA A 22 -8.23 1.37 -2.37
CA ALA A 22 -8.47 0.14 -3.12
C ALA A 22 -9.10 0.44 -4.48
N ILE A 23 -10.14 1.28 -4.50
CA ILE A 23 -10.84 1.64 -5.72
C ILE A 23 -9.89 2.36 -6.69
N LYS A 24 -9.15 3.33 -6.20
CA LYS A 24 -8.31 4.18 -7.04
C LYS A 24 -7.03 3.51 -7.52
N SER A 25 -6.46 2.63 -6.70
CA SER A 25 -5.21 1.94 -7.06
C SER A 25 -5.43 0.64 -7.83
N GLY A 26 -6.61 0.07 -7.74
CA GLY A 26 -6.89 -1.24 -8.31
C GLY A 26 -6.37 -2.40 -7.48
N VAL A 27 -6.04 -2.15 -6.22
CA VAL A 27 -5.56 -3.18 -5.27
C VAL A 27 -6.69 -3.51 -4.32
N SER A 28 -6.87 -4.78 -3.97
CA SER A 28 -7.97 -5.17 -3.10
C SER A 28 -7.82 -4.55 -1.70
N ARG A 29 -8.95 -4.22 -1.08
CA ARG A 29 -8.95 -3.66 0.26
C ARG A 29 -8.35 -4.63 1.29
N ALA A 30 -8.67 -5.92 1.15
CA ALA A 30 -8.12 -6.94 2.05
C ALA A 30 -6.60 -6.98 1.99
N LEU A 31 -6.03 -6.84 0.80
CA LEU A 31 -4.59 -6.82 0.63
C LEU A 31 -3.99 -5.55 1.24
N ILE A 32 -4.61 -4.41 1.02
CA ILE A 32 -4.16 -3.14 1.62
C ILE A 32 -4.17 -3.26 3.14
N SER A 33 -5.27 -3.76 3.71
CA SER A 33 -5.39 -3.93 5.16
C SER A 33 -4.30 -4.86 5.69
N GLY A 34 -4.07 -5.99 5.01
CA GLY A 34 -3.03 -6.94 5.41
C GLY A 34 -1.63 -6.36 5.37
N LEU A 35 -1.34 -5.54 4.35
CA LEU A 35 -0.04 -4.89 4.24
C LEU A 35 0.15 -3.82 5.31
N GLU A 36 -0.92 -3.09 5.64
CA GLU A 36 -0.85 -2.04 6.67
C GLU A 36 -0.68 -2.62 8.08
N THR A 37 -1.31 -3.76 8.36
CA THR A 37 -1.25 -4.38 9.70
C THR A 37 -0.07 -5.31 9.87
N GLY A 38 0.62 -5.66 8.78
CA GLY A 38 1.72 -6.63 8.82
C GLY A 38 1.26 -8.09 8.73
N THR A 39 -0.05 -8.34 8.59
CA THR A 39 -0.59 -9.69 8.41
C THR A 39 -0.11 -10.29 7.10
N ILE A 40 -0.03 -9.46 6.06
CA ILE A 40 0.53 -9.84 4.77
C ILE A 40 1.86 -9.10 4.62
N GLN A 41 2.96 -9.86 4.51
CA GLN A 41 4.30 -9.29 4.42
C GLN A 41 4.87 -9.38 3.01
N GLU A 42 4.37 -10.31 2.21
CA GLU A 42 4.84 -10.49 0.84
C GLU A 42 3.69 -10.25 -0.13
N THR A 43 3.97 -9.54 -1.19
CA THR A 43 3.01 -9.29 -2.24
C THR A 43 3.75 -9.18 -3.58
N SER A 44 2.99 -9.20 -4.67
CA SER A 44 3.59 -9.18 -6.00
C SER A 44 4.16 -7.80 -6.33
N THR A 45 5.15 -7.79 -7.21
CA THR A 45 5.71 -6.54 -7.73
C THR A 45 4.63 -5.73 -8.43
N ALA A 46 3.68 -6.40 -9.12
CA ALA A 46 2.57 -5.71 -9.78
C ALA A 46 1.73 -4.92 -8.79
N THR A 47 1.41 -5.50 -7.62
CA THR A 47 0.67 -4.81 -6.57
C THR A 47 1.44 -3.60 -6.06
N LEU A 48 2.73 -3.77 -5.78
CA LEU A 48 3.56 -2.67 -5.29
C LEU A 48 3.65 -1.55 -6.31
N LYS A 49 3.75 -1.88 -7.60
CA LYS A 49 3.77 -0.86 -8.66
C LYS A 49 2.47 -0.09 -8.73
N LYS A 50 1.32 -0.75 -8.57
CA LYS A 50 0.03 -0.07 -8.56
C LYS A 50 -0.06 0.94 -7.44
N LEU A 51 0.37 0.55 -6.24
CA LEU A 51 0.37 1.45 -5.09
C LEU A 51 1.35 2.60 -5.27
N ALA A 52 2.56 2.30 -5.73
CA ALA A 52 3.58 3.33 -5.98
C ALA A 52 3.12 4.34 -7.02
N THR A 53 2.48 3.85 -8.10
CA THR A 53 1.95 4.72 -9.15
C THR A 53 0.86 5.63 -8.59
N PHE A 54 -0.06 5.08 -7.79
CA PHE A 54 -1.11 5.88 -7.19
C PHE A 54 -0.54 6.98 -6.29
N PHE A 55 0.45 6.63 -5.45
CA PHE A 55 1.06 7.61 -4.55
C PHE A 55 2.10 8.48 -5.22
N ASN A 56 2.40 8.23 -6.49
CA ASN A 56 3.42 8.96 -7.25
C ASN A 56 4.79 8.91 -6.57
N VAL A 57 5.18 7.72 -6.14
CA VAL A 57 6.47 7.47 -5.49
C VAL A 57 7.12 6.25 -6.14
N LYS A 58 8.39 6.02 -5.82
CA LYS A 58 9.09 4.81 -6.25
C LYS A 58 8.66 3.64 -5.38
N VAL A 59 8.73 2.41 -5.93
CA VAL A 59 8.41 1.22 -5.16
C VAL A 59 9.25 1.15 -3.88
N SER A 60 10.53 1.54 -3.95
CA SER A 60 11.40 1.54 -2.77
C SER A 60 10.90 2.46 -1.66
N GLU A 61 10.11 3.47 -2.01
CA GLU A 61 9.56 4.42 -1.03
C GLU A 61 8.33 3.88 -0.31
N LEU A 62 7.84 2.71 -0.68
CA LEU A 62 6.76 2.04 0.05
C LEU A 62 7.25 1.32 1.30
N PHE A 63 8.55 1.19 1.47
CA PHE A 63 9.16 0.50 2.60
C PHE A 63 9.78 1.50 3.57
N PHE A 64 9.81 1.11 4.83
CA PHE A 64 10.57 1.84 5.83
C PHE A 64 12.06 1.56 5.72
#